data_4866cff2f95a12d3544122c95a459c42
#
_entry.id   4866cff2f95a12d3544122c95a459c42
#
_cell.length_a   1.000
_cell.length_b   1.000
_cell.length_c   1.000
_cell.angle_alpha   90.00
_cell.angle_beta   90.00
_cell.angle_gamma   90.00
#
_symmetry.space_group_name_H-M   'P 1'
#
loop_
_entity.id
_entity.type
_entity.pdbx_description
1 polymer ?
#
loop_
_entity_poly.entity_id
_entity_poly.type
_entity_poly.pdbx_seq_one_letter_code
_entity_poly.pdbx_strand_id
1 'polypeptide(L)'
;KEAECNQEFNRTLMRAYGAFLGFGEQRLRWRLTNPLARRAALVLTDLLCFGAQPCPHGRGYLIPIRMTQGEFADLLGVARQTLNSLMKEWQRQGMVSYTRTRFCICNLEELQKIVL
;
A
#
# COMPACT_ATOMS: atom_id res chain seq x y z
N LYS A 1 0.26 -22.14 -4.45
CA LYS A 1 -0.77 -21.20 -4.04
C LYS A 1 -0.21 -19.81 -3.81
N GLU A 2 0.85 -19.71 -3.03
CA GLU A 2 1.51 -18.43 -2.81
C GLU A 2 2.09 -17.86 -4.10
N ALA A 3 2.64 -18.74 -4.94
CA ALA A 3 3.18 -18.30 -6.22
C ALA A 3 2.10 -17.77 -7.15
N GLU A 4 0.92 -18.40 -7.14
CA GLU A 4 -0.20 -17.93 -7.94
C GLU A 4 -0.69 -16.56 -7.47
N CYS A 5 -0.84 -16.38 -6.16
CA CYS A 5 -1.24 -15.09 -5.60
C CYS A 5 -0.23 -14.00 -5.94
N ASN A 6 1.05 -14.32 -5.82
CA ASN A 6 2.11 -13.37 -6.15
C ASN A 6 2.12 -13.03 -7.64
N GLN A 7 1.88 -14.01 -8.51
CA GLN A 7 1.82 -13.76 -9.94
C GLN A 7 0.65 -12.87 -10.33
N GLU A 8 -0.52 -13.13 -9.75
CA GLU A 8 -1.69 -12.29 -9.99
C GLU A 8 -1.46 -10.87 -9.49
N PHE A 9 -0.89 -10.73 -8.30
CA PHE A 9 -0.58 -9.43 -7.74
C PHE A 9 0.42 -8.70 -8.62
N ASN A 10 1.47 -9.37 -9.04
CA ASN A 10 2.49 -8.78 -9.91
C ASN A 10 1.90 -8.34 -11.25
N ARG A 11 1.03 -9.15 -11.82
CA ARG A 11 0.36 -8.78 -13.08
C ARG A 11 -0.51 -7.54 -12.92
N THR A 12 -1.24 -7.48 -11.80
CA THR A 12 -2.07 -6.33 -11.49
C THR A 12 -1.21 -5.08 -11.36
N LEU A 13 -0.10 -5.20 -10.64
CA LEU A 13 0.83 -4.10 -10.43
C LEU A 13 1.46 -3.66 -11.75
N MET A 14 1.88 -4.61 -12.58
CA MET A 14 2.46 -4.33 -13.89
C MET A 14 1.47 -3.62 -14.81
N ARG A 15 0.22 -4.06 -14.81
CA ARG A 15 -0.84 -3.38 -15.57
C ARG A 15 -1.06 -1.96 -15.07
N ALA A 16 -1.03 -1.79 -13.76
CA ALA A 16 -1.18 -0.47 -13.17
C ALA A 16 -0.06 0.47 -13.58
N TYR A 17 1.19 -0.01 -13.55
CA TYR A 17 2.33 0.78 -14.04
C TYR A 17 2.23 1.06 -15.53
N GLY A 18 1.81 0.07 -16.31
CA GLY A 18 1.62 0.25 -17.75
C GLY A 18 0.55 1.29 -18.05
N ALA A 19 -0.58 1.22 -17.34
CA ALA A 19 -1.62 2.21 -17.45
C ALA A 19 -1.12 3.59 -17.05
N PHE A 20 -0.31 3.66 -16.00
CA PHE A 20 0.29 4.92 -15.58
C PHE A 20 1.13 5.56 -16.69
N LEU A 21 1.96 4.77 -17.35
CA LEU A 21 2.79 5.28 -18.44
C LEU A 21 1.95 5.84 -19.58
N GLY A 22 0.71 5.36 -19.73
CA GLY A 22 -0.19 5.86 -20.74
C GLY A 22 -1.09 7.00 -20.31
N PHE A 23 -1.12 7.31 -19.01
CA PHE A 23 -1.94 8.39 -18.48
C PHE A 23 -1.13 9.67 -18.31
N GLY A 24 -1.81 10.76 -18.43
CA GLY A 24 -1.15 12.04 -18.52
C GLY A 24 -0.77 12.69 -17.20
N GLU A 25 -0.52 13.96 -17.32
CA GLU A 25 0.12 14.82 -16.33
C GLU A 25 -0.62 14.93 -15.00
N GLN A 26 -1.94 14.72 -14.97
CA GLN A 26 -2.72 14.87 -13.75
C GLN A 26 -2.26 13.94 -12.63
N ARG A 27 -1.98 12.69 -12.98
CA ARG A 27 -1.52 11.72 -11.98
C ARG A 27 -0.10 12.00 -11.53
N LEU A 28 0.74 12.44 -12.45
CA LEU A 28 2.09 12.85 -12.09
C LEU A 28 2.08 14.02 -11.12
N ARG A 29 1.24 15.01 -11.41
CA ARG A 29 1.12 16.19 -10.56
C ARG A 29 0.65 15.80 -9.16
N TRP A 30 -0.34 14.93 -9.07
CA TRP A 30 -0.87 14.49 -7.78
C TRP A 30 0.20 13.78 -6.96
N ARG A 31 1.01 12.95 -7.59
CA ARG A 31 2.07 12.22 -6.89
C ARG A 31 3.18 13.15 -6.41
N LEU A 32 3.45 14.21 -7.13
CA LEU A 32 4.41 15.21 -6.68
C LEU A 32 3.91 15.97 -5.46
N THR A 33 2.59 16.13 -5.33
CA THR A 33 2.02 16.83 -4.19
C THR A 33 1.90 15.95 -2.95
N ASN A 34 2.03 14.62 -3.09
CA ASN A 34 1.92 13.73 -1.93
C ASN A 34 2.93 12.56 -2.03
N PRO A 35 4.23 12.87 -1.95
CA PRO A 35 5.26 11.83 -2.12
C PRO A 35 5.26 10.78 -1.02
N LEU A 36 4.87 11.14 0.20
CA LEU A 36 4.82 10.16 1.30
C LEU A 36 3.75 9.11 1.05
N ALA A 37 2.55 9.53 0.66
CA ALA A 37 1.48 8.58 0.37
C ALA A 37 1.90 7.59 -0.71
N ARG A 38 2.56 8.09 -1.76
CA ARG A 38 3.03 7.24 -2.83
C ARG A 38 4.06 6.22 -2.35
N ARG A 39 5.04 6.66 -1.57
CA ARG A 39 6.07 5.76 -1.05
C ARG A 39 5.49 4.74 -0.09
N ALA A 40 4.58 5.16 0.78
CA ALA A 40 3.93 4.25 1.71
C ALA A 40 3.10 3.20 0.97
N ALA A 41 2.36 3.61 -0.06
CA ALA A 41 1.59 2.69 -0.87
C ALA A 41 2.49 1.68 -1.59
N LEU A 42 3.62 2.15 -2.13
CA LEU A 42 4.59 1.27 -2.78
C LEU A 42 5.13 0.21 -1.82
N VAL A 43 5.53 0.63 -0.62
CA VAL A 43 6.07 -0.31 0.37
C VAL A 43 5.01 -1.34 0.76
N LEU A 44 3.79 -0.90 1.04
CA LEU A 44 2.73 -1.83 1.43
C LEU A 44 2.40 -2.83 0.32
N THR A 45 2.34 -2.36 -0.92
CA THR A 45 2.05 -3.26 -2.04
C THR A 45 3.23 -4.20 -2.32
N ASP A 46 4.46 -3.72 -2.17
CA ASP A 46 5.64 -4.58 -2.32
C ASP A 46 5.67 -5.68 -1.26
N LEU A 47 5.30 -5.35 -0.03
CA LEU A 47 5.30 -6.34 1.06
C LEU A 47 4.30 -7.46 0.81
N LEU A 48 3.22 -7.21 0.08
CA LEU A 48 2.27 -8.27 -0.28
C LEU A 48 2.89 -9.33 -1.18
N CYS A 49 3.94 -8.98 -1.91
CA CYS A 49 4.63 -9.93 -2.79
C CYS A 49 5.29 -11.07 -2.03
N PHE A 50 5.50 -10.91 -0.73
CA PHE A 50 6.07 -11.98 0.11
C PHE A 50 5.05 -13.03 0.56
N GLY A 51 3.80 -12.89 0.16
CA GLY A 51 2.78 -13.88 0.48
C GLY A 51 1.52 -13.24 1.04
N ALA A 52 0.70 -12.68 0.17
CA ALA A 52 -0.56 -12.06 0.58
C ALA A 52 -1.50 -13.12 1.18
N GLN A 53 -2.09 -12.80 2.31
CA GLN A 53 -3.07 -13.65 2.99
C GLN A 53 -4.38 -12.89 3.11
N PRO A 54 -5.52 -13.59 3.20
CA PRO A 54 -6.77 -12.89 3.46
C PRO A 54 -6.73 -12.14 4.78
N CYS A 55 -7.29 -10.95 4.79
CA CYS A 55 -7.38 -10.17 6.02
C CYS A 55 -8.38 -10.84 6.98
N PRO A 56 -7.97 -11.16 8.22
CA PRO A 56 -8.88 -11.82 9.17
C PRO A 56 -10.05 -10.95 9.62
N HIS A 57 -9.99 -9.65 9.38
CA HIS A 57 -11.00 -8.71 9.84
C HIS A 57 -12.01 -8.33 8.74
N GLY A 58 -11.90 -8.91 7.54
CA GLY A 58 -12.83 -8.60 6.48
C GLY A 58 -12.20 -8.68 5.10
N ARG A 59 -12.35 -7.62 4.32
CA ARG A 59 -11.87 -7.58 2.95
C ARG A 59 -10.39 -7.25 2.87
N GLY A 60 -9.76 -7.72 1.82
CA GLY A 60 -8.42 -7.32 1.48
C GLY A 60 -7.38 -8.33 1.91
N TYR A 61 -6.17 -7.86 2.09
CA TYR A 61 -5.00 -8.71 2.25
C TYR A 61 -4.22 -8.32 3.48
N LEU A 62 -3.83 -9.33 4.25
CA LEU A 62 -2.93 -9.16 5.38
C LEU A 62 -1.50 -9.16 4.87
N ILE A 63 -0.73 -8.15 5.26
CA ILE A 63 0.69 -8.11 4.99
C ILE A 63 1.38 -9.14 5.89
N PRO A 64 2.19 -10.05 5.31
CA PRO A 64 2.74 -11.17 6.07
C PRO A 64 3.79 -10.78 7.11
N ILE A 65 4.38 -9.60 6.96
CA ILE A 65 5.45 -9.16 7.83
C ILE A 65 4.88 -8.34 8.96
N ARG A 66 5.28 -8.65 10.19
CA ARG A 66 4.91 -7.87 11.35
C ARG A 66 5.83 -6.65 11.44
N MET A 67 5.24 -5.48 11.57
CA MET A 67 6.02 -4.27 11.78
C MET A 67 5.17 -3.26 12.55
N THR A 68 5.84 -2.46 13.36
CA THR A 68 5.20 -1.34 14.03
C THR A 68 5.13 -0.13 13.10
N GLN A 69 4.33 0.86 13.45
CA GLN A 69 4.32 2.11 12.69
C GLN A 69 5.68 2.80 12.75
N GLY A 70 6.40 2.68 13.88
CA GLY A 70 7.75 3.22 13.99
C GLY A 70 8.69 2.59 12.98
N GLU A 71 8.65 1.27 12.86
CA GLU A 71 9.48 0.56 11.89
C GLU A 71 9.12 0.92 10.46
N PHE A 72 7.83 1.06 10.19
CA PHE A 72 7.36 1.47 8.87
C PHE A 72 7.81 2.91 8.54
N ALA A 73 7.71 3.80 9.53
CA ALA A 73 8.19 5.17 9.37
C ALA A 73 9.69 5.21 9.08
N ASP A 74 10.47 4.37 9.75
CA ASP A 74 11.90 4.26 9.51
C ASP A 74 12.20 3.82 8.08
N LEU A 75 11.44 2.85 7.56
CA LEU A 75 11.59 2.43 6.18
C LEU A 75 11.33 3.57 5.21
N LEU A 76 10.39 4.43 5.53
CA LEU A 76 10.02 5.55 4.66
C LEU A 76 10.90 6.78 4.88
N GLY A 77 11.69 6.80 5.94
CA GLY A 77 12.53 7.94 6.28
C GLY A 77 11.75 9.14 6.75
N VAL A 78 10.65 8.93 7.46
CA VAL A 78 9.81 10.02 7.99
C VAL A 78 9.57 9.83 9.47
N ALA A 79 9.07 10.88 10.12
CA ALA A 79 8.71 10.80 11.53
C ALA A 79 7.48 9.91 11.71
N ARG A 80 7.45 9.18 12.84
CA ARG A 80 6.33 8.31 13.18
C ARG A 80 5.00 9.05 13.19
N GLN A 81 4.99 10.29 13.70
CA GLN A 81 3.77 11.09 13.76
C GLN A 81 3.22 11.41 12.37
N THR A 82 4.12 11.68 11.44
CA THR A 82 3.74 11.97 10.05
C THR A 82 3.08 10.74 9.42
N LEU A 83 3.69 9.58 9.60
CA LEU A 83 3.11 8.34 9.10
C LEU A 83 1.79 8.01 9.79
N ASN A 84 1.71 8.23 11.09
CA ASN A 84 0.49 7.95 11.84
C ASN A 84 -0.70 8.76 11.30
N SER A 85 -0.46 10.01 10.95
CA SER A 85 -1.51 10.86 10.35
C SER A 85 -2.00 10.29 9.02
N LEU A 86 -1.08 9.83 8.18
CA LEU A 86 -1.43 9.21 6.92
C LEU A 86 -2.21 7.92 7.13
N MET A 87 -1.76 7.08 8.06
CA MET A 87 -2.42 5.80 8.34
C MET A 87 -3.84 6.01 8.88
N LYS A 88 -4.02 6.98 9.75
CA LYS A 88 -5.35 7.32 10.27
C LYS A 88 -6.28 7.77 9.15
N GLU A 89 -5.79 8.58 8.24
CA GLU A 89 -6.59 9.04 7.11
C GLU A 89 -6.96 7.87 6.19
N TRP A 90 -6.01 7.00 5.89
CA TRP A 90 -6.29 5.83 5.06
C TRP A 90 -7.25 4.86 5.73
N GLN A 91 -7.14 4.70 7.05
CA GLN A 91 -8.08 3.87 7.80
C GLN A 91 -9.49 4.47 7.76
N ARG A 92 -9.59 5.78 7.90
CA ARG A 92 -10.87 6.48 7.80
C ARG A 92 -11.52 6.28 6.45
N GLN A 93 -10.72 6.25 5.39
CA GLN A 93 -11.21 6.04 4.03
C GLN A 93 -11.48 4.57 3.71
N GLY A 94 -11.17 3.66 4.61
CA GLY A 94 -11.36 2.24 4.38
C GLY A 94 -10.32 1.60 3.48
N MET A 95 -9.18 2.25 3.28
CA MET A 95 -8.12 1.74 2.42
C MET A 95 -7.23 0.73 3.12
N VAL A 96 -6.94 0.95 4.39
CA VAL A 96 -6.11 0.07 5.20
C VAL A 96 -6.75 -0.10 6.56
N SER A 97 -6.39 -1.19 7.24
CA SER A 97 -6.61 -1.32 8.67
C SER A 97 -5.32 -1.82 9.29
N TYR A 98 -5.12 -1.49 10.55
CA TYR A 98 -3.87 -1.86 11.20
C TYR A 98 -4.08 -2.05 12.69
N THR A 99 -3.25 -2.92 13.24
CA THR A 99 -3.11 -3.06 14.67
C THR A 99 -1.68 -2.62 15.02
N ARG A 100 -1.25 -2.95 16.22
CA ARG A 100 0.06 -2.53 16.71
C ARG A 100 1.21 -3.02 15.82
N THR A 101 1.09 -4.23 15.26
CA THR A 101 2.17 -4.86 14.50
C THR A 101 1.73 -5.45 13.18
N ARG A 102 0.47 -5.31 12.82
CA ARG A 102 -0.06 -5.93 11.59
C ARG A 102 -0.77 -4.88 10.76
N PHE A 103 -0.62 -5.00 9.46
CA PHE A 103 -1.27 -4.12 8.50
C PHE A 103 -2.06 -4.95 7.52
N CYS A 104 -3.27 -4.49 7.20
CA CYS A 104 -4.11 -5.07 6.17
C CYS A 104 -4.39 -4.01 5.11
N ILE A 105 -4.31 -4.39 3.86
CA ILE A 105 -4.76 -3.54 2.76
C ILE A 105 -6.21 -3.92 2.47
N CYS A 106 -7.13 -3.05 2.81
CA CYS A 106 -8.56 -3.32 2.67
C CYS A 106 -9.06 -3.03 1.26
N ASN A 107 -8.43 -2.08 0.58
CA ASN A 107 -8.80 -1.71 -0.78
C ASN A 107 -7.55 -1.54 -1.63
N LEU A 108 -7.11 -2.65 -2.21
CA LEU A 108 -5.90 -2.68 -3.01
C LEU A 108 -6.01 -1.79 -4.24
N GLU A 109 -7.18 -1.75 -4.87
CA GLU A 109 -7.39 -0.90 -6.05
C GLU A 109 -7.11 0.57 -5.76
N GLU A 110 -7.68 1.07 -4.65
CA GLU A 110 -7.48 2.47 -4.27
C GLU A 110 -6.02 2.74 -3.93
N LEU A 111 -5.38 1.79 -3.26
CA LEU A 111 -3.98 1.94 -2.92
C LEU A 111 -3.10 1.95 -4.16
N GLN A 112 -3.41 1.12 -5.14
CA GLN A 112 -2.68 1.10 -6.42
C GLN A 112 -2.84 2.40 -7.19
N LYS A 113 -4.00 3.04 -7.11
CA LYS A 113 -4.19 4.36 -7.72
C LYS A 113 -3.24 5.40 -7.15
N ILE A 114 -2.89 5.26 -5.88
CA ILE A 114 -1.93 6.16 -5.24
C ILE A 114 -0.53 5.94 -5.80
N VAL A 115 -0.17 4.69 -6.05
CA VAL A 115 1.12 4.35 -6.65
C VAL A 115 1.22 4.90 -8.08
N LEU A 116 0.12 4.83 -8.79
CA LEU A 116 0.06 5.33 -10.15
C LEU A 116 0.07 6.85 -10.16
#